data_8726f1b5d195f32678318cbbfa8cbba2
#
_entry.id   8726f1b5d195f32678318cbbfa8cbba2
#
_cell.length_a   1.000
_cell.length_b   1.000
_cell.length_c   1.000
_cell.angle_alpha   90.00
_cell.angle_beta   90.00
_cell.angle_gamma   90.00
#
_symmetry.space_group_name_H-M   'P 1'
#
loop_
_entity.id
_entity.type
_entity.pdbx_description
1 polymer ?
#
loop_
_entity_poly.entity_id
_entity_poly.type
_entity_poly.pdbx_seq_one_letter_code
_entity_poly.pdbx_strand_id
1 'polypeptide(L)'
;MKEKIQGDKELMINRYRRVAGLLLTVGMLLLALPLQAQKQPKEFTKWPTGSSPPEIGRRVAERLLEIPHSNFGRPGPPPFITYPEVATWYGALTFAQLSGDKDLDARLIKRFQPIFAEESNLIPVPDHVDRSVFGAVPLEIYIQTKEQKYLDLGKNSADKQWEDPTPDGLSSQTRYWIDDMYMIIILQLQAYRATGDSKYLDRAALEMTTYLDKLQQPNGLFYHAPDVPFYWGRGDGWVAAGMAEMLRSLPENHPRRAQIMESYRKMMKSLLQHQGKDGVWRQLIDHPDSWPETSSTGMFTFAMITGVKNGWLDKKTYAKAARKGWLGLITYLEPNADLRNVCQGTGKKNDLQYYLDRQRLTGDLHGQAPILWCASAFLR
;
A
#
# COMPACT_ATOMS: atom_id res chain seq x y z
N MET A 1 -65.77 -21.13 -32.98
CA MET A 1 -65.48 -20.30 -31.79
C MET A 1 -64.19 -20.65 -31.07
N LYS A 2 -63.72 -21.92 -31.09
CA LYS A 2 -62.44 -22.36 -30.47
C LYS A 2 -61.22 -21.95 -31.28
N GLU A 3 -61.24 -21.90 -32.60
CA GLU A 3 -60.08 -21.55 -33.45
C GLU A 3 -59.71 -20.05 -33.39
N LYS A 4 -60.69 -19.15 -33.18
CA LYS A 4 -60.48 -17.71 -33.08
C LYS A 4 -59.75 -17.33 -31.77
N ILE A 5 -60.02 -18.08 -30.67
CA ILE A 5 -59.39 -17.86 -29.36
C ILE A 5 -57.92 -18.34 -29.35
N GLN A 6 -57.58 -19.36 -30.17
CA GLN A 6 -56.21 -19.85 -30.33
C GLN A 6 -55.31 -18.88 -31.10
N GLY A 7 -55.81 -18.26 -32.17
CA GLY A 7 -55.10 -17.29 -32.96
C GLY A 7 -54.76 -16.00 -32.19
N ASP A 8 -55.70 -15.52 -31.35
CA ASP A 8 -55.48 -14.30 -30.57
C ASP A 8 -54.43 -14.52 -29.43
N LYS A 9 -54.34 -15.73 -28.88
CA LYS A 9 -53.31 -16.09 -27.87
C LYS A 9 -51.91 -16.15 -28.48
N GLU A 10 -51.74 -16.72 -29.67
CA GLU A 10 -50.44 -16.77 -30.35
C GLU A 10 -49.97 -15.39 -30.79
N LEU A 11 -50.89 -14.51 -31.22
CA LEU A 11 -50.56 -13.12 -31.59
C LEU A 11 -50.09 -12.30 -30.37
N MET A 12 -50.73 -12.52 -29.21
CA MET A 12 -50.32 -11.86 -27.94
C MET A 12 -48.97 -12.34 -27.45
N ILE A 13 -48.70 -13.64 -27.47
CA ILE A 13 -47.41 -14.21 -27.04
C ILE A 13 -46.24 -13.72 -27.93
N ASN A 14 -46.47 -13.62 -29.24
CA ASN A 14 -45.45 -13.09 -30.16
C ASN A 14 -45.20 -11.59 -30.00
N ARG A 15 -46.22 -10.78 -29.64
CA ARG A 15 -46.04 -9.38 -29.27
C ARG A 15 -45.24 -9.21 -27.96
N TYR A 16 -45.49 -10.01 -26.94
CA TYR A 16 -44.69 -9.97 -25.70
C TYR A 16 -43.28 -10.40 -25.89
N ARG A 17 -43.00 -11.41 -26.74
CA ARG A 17 -41.63 -11.82 -27.07
C ARG A 17 -40.83 -10.76 -27.85
N ARG A 18 -41.48 -9.98 -28.74
CA ARG A 18 -40.84 -8.87 -29.45
C ARG A 18 -40.55 -7.66 -28.54
N VAL A 19 -41.44 -7.35 -27.60
CA VAL A 19 -41.23 -6.26 -26.64
C VAL A 19 -40.20 -6.62 -25.59
N ALA A 20 -40.19 -7.87 -25.11
CA ALA A 20 -39.15 -8.36 -24.19
C ALA A 20 -37.76 -8.45 -24.85
N GLY A 21 -37.69 -8.82 -26.14
CA GLY A 21 -36.44 -8.82 -26.90
C GLY A 21 -35.88 -7.41 -27.14
N LEU A 22 -36.76 -6.38 -27.35
CA LEU A 22 -36.33 -5.00 -27.53
C LEU A 22 -35.87 -4.35 -26.23
N LEU A 23 -36.47 -4.72 -25.09
CA LEU A 23 -36.06 -4.20 -23.76
C LEU A 23 -34.76 -4.80 -23.28
N LEU A 24 -34.44 -6.07 -23.64
CA LEU A 24 -33.15 -6.70 -23.33
C LEU A 24 -31.99 -6.15 -24.18
N THR A 25 -32.25 -5.75 -25.42
CA THR A 25 -31.21 -5.14 -26.28
C THR A 25 -30.94 -3.66 -25.95
N VAL A 26 -31.91 -2.91 -25.46
CA VAL A 26 -31.70 -1.53 -25.00
C VAL A 26 -31.04 -1.48 -23.61
N GLY A 27 -31.28 -2.48 -22.75
CA GLY A 27 -30.63 -2.58 -21.43
C GLY A 27 -29.15 -2.94 -21.47
N MET A 28 -28.64 -3.59 -22.52
CA MET A 28 -27.22 -3.93 -22.69
C MET A 28 -26.39 -2.84 -23.37
N LEU A 29 -26.99 -1.82 -23.96
CA LEU A 29 -26.27 -0.73 -24.64
C LEU A 29 -25.96 0.48 -23.75
N LEU A 30 -26.41 0.49 -22.48
CA LEU A 30 -26.20 1.60 -21.54
C LEU A 30 -25.06 1.40 -20.53
N LEU A 31 -24.26 0.32 -20.63
CA LEU A 31 -23.18 0.03 -19.68
C LEU A 31 -21.76 0.03 -20.24
N ALA A 32 -21.58 0.53 -21.45
CA ALA A 32 -20.24 0.74 -22.02
C ALA A 32 -19.99 2.23 -22.31
N LEU A 33 -20.10 3.08 -21.27
CA LEU A 33 -19.37 4.33 -21.31
C LEU A 33 -17.89 3.96 -21.20
N PRO A 34 -17.04 4.30 -22.19
CA PRO A 34 -15.62 4.09 -22.05
C PRO A 34 -15.17 4.86 -20.81
N LEU A 35 -14.58 4.17 -19.83
CA LEU A 35 -13.78 4.84 -18.82
C LEU A 35 -12.78 5.69 -19.60
N GLN A 36 -13.05 7.00 -19.72
CA GLN A 36 -12.09 7.91 -20.31
C GLN A 36 -10.83 7.77 -19.47
N ALA A 37 -9.80 7.12 -20.01
CA ALA A 37 -8.50 7.06 -19.40
C ALA A 37 -8.10 8.51 -19.08
N GLN A 38 -8.17 8.89 -17.82
CA GLN A 38 -7.82 10.25 -17.41
C GLN A 38 -6.38 10.49 -17.86
N LYS A 39 -6.20 11.48 -18.76
CA LYS A 39 -4.86 11.86 -19.21
C LYS A 39 -3.96 12.04 -18.01
N GLN A 40 -2.88 11.28 -17.98
CA GLN A 40 -1.89 11.39 -16.90
C GLN A 40 -1.44 12.85 -16.73
N PRO A 41 -1.19 13.31 -15.48
CA PRO A 41 -0.62 14.63 -15.27
C PRO A 41 0.69 14.78 -16.04
N LYS A 42 0.93 15.95 -16.64
CA LYS A 42 2.21 16.25 -17.32
C LYS A 42 3.41 16.11 -16.36
N GLU A 43 3.17 16.33 -15.09
CA GLU A 43 4.13 16.15 -13.99
C GLU A 43 4.62 14.70 -13.86
N PHE A 44 3.85 13.72 -14.33
CA PHE A 44 4.16 12.29 -14.24
C PHE A 44 4.68 11.69 -15.55
N THR A 45 4.93 12.49 -16.58
CA THR A 45 5.29 11.99 -17.91
C THR A 45 6.68 12.35 -18.41
N LYS A 46 7.30 13.42 -17.89
CA LYS A 46 8.63 13.87 -18.33
C LYS A 46 9.57 13.96 -17.15
N TRP A 47 10.59 13.13 -17.15
CA TRP A 47 11.57 13.03 -16.07
C TRP A 47 12.95 13.53 -16.51
N PRO A 48 13.71 14.20 -15.63
CA PRO A 48 15.14 14.42 -15.86
C PRO A 48 15.87 13.09 -16.09
N THR A 49 16.99 13.14 -16.81
CA THR A 49 17.84 11.96 -17.03
C THR A 49 18.22 11.31 -15.71
N GLY A 50 18.13 9.98 -15.60
CA GLY A 50 18.45 9.21 -14.40
C GLY A 50 17.43 9.34 -13.26
N SER A 51 16.22 9.88 -13.51
CA SER A 51 15.21 10.08 -12.48
C SER A 51 13.84 9.46 -12.80
N SER A 52 13.75 8.69 -13.89
CA SER A 52 12.50 8.07 -14.29
C SER A 52 12.10 6.95 -13.31
N PRO A 53 10.80 6.85 -12.92
CA PRO A 53 10.36 5.81 -12.01
C PRO A 53 10.68 4.38 -12.47
N PRO A 54 10.56 4.00 -13.76
CA PRO A 54 10.96 2.68 -14.21
C PRO A 54 12.44 2.37 -14.01
N GLU A 55 13.33 3.34 -14.28
CA GLU A 55 14.78 3.19 -14.11
C GLU A 55 15.16 3.04 -12.64
N ILE A 56 14.66 3.95 -11.80
CA ILE A 56 14.95 3.94 -10.36
C ILE A 56 14.35 2.69 -9.69
N GLY A 57 13.11 2.35 -10.00
CA GLY A 57 12.45 1.16 -9.45
C GLY A 57 13.20 -0.11 -9.80
N ARG A 58 13.68 -0.26 -11.03
CA ARG A 58 14.50 -1.40 -11.43
C ARG A 58 15.79 -1.49 -10.61
N ARG A 59 16.54 -0.39 -10.50
CA ARG A 59 17.80 -0.35 -9.71
C ARG A 59 17.59 -0.77 -8.26
N VAL A 60 16.52 -0.28 -7.62
CA VAL A 60 16.21 -0.63 -6.22
C VAL A 60 15.73 -2.08 -6.08
N ALA A 61 14.96 -2.61 -7.04
CA ALA A 61 14.54 -4.01 -7.03
C ALA A 61 15.73 -4.96 -7.28
N GLU A 62 16.67 -4.61 -8.18
CA GLU A 62 17.91 -5.34 -8.38
C GLU A 62 18.77 -5.34 -7.10
N ARG A 63 18.85 -4.20 -6.41
CA ARG A 63 19.59 -4.10 -5.15
C ARG A 63 19.06 -5.08 -4.09
N LEU A 64 17.73 -5.28 -4.00
CA LEU A 64 17.16 -6.27 -3.09
C LEU A 64 17.65 -7.69 -3.40
N LEU A 65 17.88 -8.02 -4.67
CA LEU A 65 18.37 -9.35 -5.07
C LEU A 65 19.88 -9.56 -4.73
N GLU A 66 20.63 -8.47 -4.60
CA GLU A 66 22.08 -8.52 -4.29
C GLU A 66 22.39 -8.65 -2.81
N ILE A 67 21.46 -8.22 -1.93
CA ILE A 67 21.70 -8.22 -0.48
C ILE A 67 21.17 -9.48 0.19
N PRO A 68 21.82 -9.95 1.28
CA PRO A 68 21.27 -11.02 2.11
C PRO A 68 19.99 -10.57 2.84
N HIS A 69 19.30 -11.51 3.49
CA HIS A 69 18.17 -11.19 4.36
C HIS A 69 18.59 -10.21 5.47
N SER A 70 17.77 -9.18 5.69
CA SER A 70 18.09 -8.04 6.54
C SER A 70 17.76 -8.30 8.01
N ASN A 71 18.71 -8.00 8.90
CA ASN A 71 18.53 -8.03 10.35
C ASN A 71 18.41 -6.61 10.94
N PHE A 72 17.57 -5.74 10.36
CA PHE A 72 17.41 -4.35 10.78
C PHE A 72 18.74 -3.57 10.85
N GLY A 73 19.68 -3.85 9.94
CA GLY A 73 21.01 -3.26 9.95
C GLY A 73 21.97 -3.80 11.03
N ARG A 74 21.55 -4.83 11.78
CA ARG A 74 22.41 -5.49 12.79
C ARG A 74 23.31 -6.53 12.12
N PRO A 75 24.49 -6.80 12.68
CA PRO A 75 25.36 -7.89 12.20
C PRO A 75 24.70 -9.27 12.34
N GLY A 76 25.01 -10.17 11.40
CA GLY A 76 24.55 -11.56 11.40
C GLY A 76 23.20 -11.77 10.71
N PRO A 77 22.81 -13.04 10.49
CA PRO A 77 21.57 -13.40 9.85
C PRO A 77 20.37 -13.01 10.73
N PRO A 78 19.22 -12.64 10.12
CA PRO A 78 18.02 -12.38 10.88
C PRO A 78 17.42 -13.69 11.41
N PRO A 79 16.69 -13.62 12.55
CA PRO A 79 15.95 -14.78 13.06
C PRO A 79 14.69 -15.14 12.25
N PHE A 80 14.24 -14.24 11.41
CA PHE A 80 13.09 -14.37 10.49
C PHE A 80 13.12 -13.26 9.43
N ILE A 81 12.36 -13.39 8.33
CA ILE A 81 12.20 -12.33 7.34
C ILE A 81 11.54 -11.12 8.00
N THR A 82 12.27 -10.01 8.06
CA THR A 82 11.83 -8.79 8.76
C THR A 82 10.82 -7.98 7.98
N TYR A 83 9.92 -7.25 8.65
CA TYR A 83 8.86 -6.49 7.98
C TYR A 83 9.36 -5.42 6.98
N PRO A 84 10.53 -4.75 7.16
CA PRO A 84 11.03 -3.85 6.14
C PRO A 84 11.44 -4.58 4.86
N GLU A 85 11.95 -5.81 5.00
CA GLU A 85 12.24 -6.66 3.85
C GLU A 85 10.95 -7.11 3.16
N VAL A 86 9.93 -7.53 3.93
CA VAL A 86 8.60 -7.84 3.41
C VAL A 86 8.04 -6.69 2.59
N ALA A 87 8.07 -5.47 3.13
CA ALA A 87 7.57 -4.27 2.47
C ALA A 87 8.32 -3.94 1.17
N THR A 88 9.65 -4.16 1.17
CA THR A 88 10.51 -3.97 -0.01
C THR A 88 10.27 -5.05 -1.05
N TRP A 89 10.20 -6.31 -0.64
CA TRP A 89 9.99 -7.45 -1.54
C TRP A 89 8.61 -7.39 -2.21
N TYR A 90 7.56 -7.12 -1.42
CA TYR A 90 6.23 -6.86 -1.95
C TYR A 90 6.24 -5.72 -2.98
N GLY A 91 6.94 -4.61 -2.66
CA GLY A 91 7.10 -3.48 -3.57
C GLY A 91 7.84 -3.85 -4.85
N ALA A 92 8.89 -4.67 -4.76
CA ALA A 92 9.69 -5.13 -5.91
C ALA A 92 8.88 -6.05 -6.84
N LEU A 93 8.14 -7.03 -6.29
CA LEU A 93 7.25 -7.91 -7.07
C LEU A 93 6.16 -7.10 -7.79
N THR A 94 5.50 -6.20 -7.08
CA THR A 94 4.49 -5.31 -7.69
C THR A 94 5.10 -4.44 -8.80
N PHE A 95 6.30 -3.91 -8.59
CA PHE A 95 7.01 -3.09 -9.58
C PHE A 95 7.37 -3.93 -10.82
N ALA A 96 7.97 -5.11 -10.65
CA ALA A 96 8.36 -5.98 -11.75
C ALA A 96 7.15 -6.35 -12.63
N GLN A 97 6.03 -6.71 -12.02
CA GLN A 97 4.77 -6.99 -12.72
C GLN A 97 4.28 -5.77 -13.52
N LEU A 98 4.21 -4.59 -12.90
CA LEU A 98 3.69 -3.37 -13.53
C LEU A 98 4.61 -2.82 -14.62
N SER A 99 5.93 -3.01 -14.50
CA SER A 99 6.90 -2.63 -15.52
C SER A 99 6.95 -3.61 -16.70
N GLY A 100 6.37 -4.80 -16.54
CA GLY A 100 6.43 -5.88 -17.52
C GLY A 100 7.81 -6.58 -17.59
N ASP A 101 8.67 -6.38 -16.58
CA ASP A 101 10.01 -6.98 -16.50
C ASP A 101 9.91 -8.42 -15.98
N LYS A 102 9.67 -9.36 -16.90
CA LYS A 102 9.47 -10.77 -16.58
C LYS A 102 10.71 -11.45 -16.00
N ASP A 103 11.92 -11.01 -16.36
CA ASP A 103 13.16 -11.56 -15.80
C ASP A 103 13.31 -11.15 -14.35
N LEU A 104 13.15 -9.89 -14.06
CA LEU A 104 13.19 -9.36 -12.69
C LEU A 104 12.13 -10.04 -11.81
N ASP A 105 10.91 -10.16 -12.31
CA ASP A 105 9.80 -10.85 -11.62
C ASP A 105 10.14 -12.30 -11.28
N ALA A 106 10.62 -13.05 -12.25
CA ALA A 106 11.04 -14.44 -12.05
C ALA A 106 12.17 -14.59 -11.01
N ARG A 107 13.14 -13.67 -11.01
CA ARG A 107 14.25 -13.66 -10.03
C ARG A 107 13.76 -13.32 -8.62
N LEU A 108 12.83 -12.38 -8.49
CA LEU A 108 12.21 -12.03 -7.21
C LEU A 108 11.38 -13.19 -6.63
N ILE A 109 10.65 -13.91 -7.47
CA ILE A 109 9.92 -15.13 -7.08
C ILE A 109 10.91 -16.23 -6.70
N LYS A 110 12.00 -16.41 -7.49
CA LYS A 110 13.05 -17.41 -7.21
C LYS A 110 13.72 -17.18 -5.86
N ARG A 111 13.93 -15.90 -5.45
CA ARG A 111 14.47 -15.56 -4.12
C ARG A 111 13.60 -16.13 -2.98
N PHE A 112 12.32 -16.38 -3.21
CA PHE A 112 11.40 -16.93 -2.20
C PHE A 112 11.47 -18.48 -2.10
N GLN A 113 12.04 -19.19 -3.08
CA GLN A 113 12.01 -20.65 -3.09
C GLN A 113 12.71 -21.29 -1.88
N PRO A 114 13.89 -20.80 -1.41
CA PRO A 114 14.56 -21.34 -0.23
C PRO A 114 13.71 -21.31 1.05
N ILE A 115 12.72 -20.40 1.15
CA ILE A 115 11.79 -20.30 2.28
C ILE A 115 10.93 -21.58 2.44
N PHE A 116 10.72 -22.34 1.38
CA PHE A 116 10.05 -23.64 1.46
C PHE A 116 11.00 -24.83 1.74
N ALA A 117 12.30 -24.59 1.89
CA ALA A 117 13.32 -25.60 2.02
C ALA A 117 14.34 -25.22 3.13
N GLU A 118 15.58 -24.88 2.75
CA GLU A 118 16.69 -24.61 3.68
C GLU A 118 16.54 -23.37 4.54
N GLU A 119 15.71 -22.40 4.12
CA GLU A 119 15.42 -21.15 4.85
C GLU A 119 14.04 -21.19 5.56
N SER A 120 13.44 -22.34 5.73
CA SER A 120 12.12 -22.47 6.37
C SER A 120 12.07 -21.96 7.81
N ASN A 121 13.21 -21.94 8.49
CA ASN A 121 13.38 -21.35 9.81
C ASN A 121 13.23 -19.81 9.80
N LEU A 122 13.30 -19.16 8.65
CA LEU A 122 13.09 -17.71 8.51
C LEU A 122 11.61 -17.33 8.38
N ILE A 123 10.71 -18.30 8.26
CA ILE A 123 9.25 -18.03 8.31
C ILE A 123 8.90 -17.56 9.72
N PRO A 124 8.43 -16.31 9.89
CA PRO A 124 8.08 -15.81 11.21
C PRO A 124 6.81 -16.48 11.76
N VAL A 125 6.77 -16.71 13.06
CA VAL A 125 5.52 -17.09 13.75
C VAL A 125 4.56 -15.90 13.67
N PRO A 126 3.31 -16.04 13.16
CA PRO A 126 2.41 -14.92 12.93
C PRO A 126 1.63 -14.52 14.20
N ASP A 127 2.34 -14.18 15.27
CA ASP A 127 1.83 -13.82 16.60
C ASP A 127 2.01 -12.32 16.94
N HIS A 128 2.53 -11.54 15.99
CA HIS A 128 2.78 -10.11 16.13
C HIS A 128 2.69 -9.40 14.76
N VAL A 129 2.21 -8.17 14.71
CA VAL A 129 2.01 -7.43 13.45
C VAL A 129 3.24 -7.41 12.55
N ASP A 130 4.44 -7.18 13.13
CA ASP A 130 5.71 -7.11 12.40
C ASP A 130 6.17 -8.47 11.85
N ARG A 131 5.59 -9.56 12.34
CA ARG A 131 5.84 -10.93 11.88
C ARG A 131 4.74 -11.44 10.96
N SER A 132 3.49 -11.16 11.30
CA SER A 132 2.34 -11.60 10.50
C SER A 132 2.34 -10.99 9.10
N VAL A 133 2.81 -9.73 8.95
CA VAL A 133 2.88 -9.03 7.65
C VAL A 133 3.69 -9.79 6.60
N PHE A 134 4.54 -10.74 6.99
CA PHE A 134 5.27 -11.64 6.10
C PHE A 134 4.34 -12.28 5.05
N GLY A 135 3.11 -12.64 5.44
CA GLY A 135 2.14 -13.24 4.54
C GLY A 135 1.80 -12.41 3.29
N ALA A 136 2.11 -11.11 3.30
CA ALA A 136 1.85 -10.24 2.14
C ALA A 136 2.70 -10.63 0.92
N VAL A 137 3.95 -11.10 1.12
CA VAL A 137 4.84 -11.51 0.01
C VAL A 137 4.33 -12.78 -0.67
N PRO A 138 4.10 -13.92 0.02
CA PRO A 138 3.57 -15.10 -0.65
C PRO A 138 2.17 -14.87 -1.25
N LEU A 139 1.31 -14.03 -0.66
CA LEU A 139 0.03 -13.67 -1.28
C LEU A 139 0.23 -12.90 -2.59
N GLU A 140 1.20 -11.98 -2.68
CA GLU A 140 1.54 -11.31 -3.93
C GLU A 140 2.04 -12.31 -4.99
N ILE A 141 2.92 -13.24 -4.62
CA ILE A 141 3.39 -14.29 -5.53
C ILE A 141 2.23 -15.17 -6.00
N TYR A 142 1.30 -15.54 -5.11
CA TYR A 142 0.10 -16.28 -5.50
C TYR A 142 -0.78 -15.50 -6.49
N ILE A 143 -0.96 -14.20 -6.28
CA ILE A 143 -1.74 -13.37 -7.21
C ILE A 143 -1.17 -13.46 -8.63
N GLN A 144 0.16 -13.53 -8.75
CA GLN A 144 0.87 -13.59 -10.03
C GLN A 144 0.93 -15.00 -10.64
N THR A 145 1.21 -16.03 -9.81
CA THR A 145 1.52 -17.39 -10.28
C THR A 145 0.36 -18.38 -10.18
N LYS A 146 -0.58 -18.15 -9.27
CA LYS A 146 -1.67 -19.06 -8.88
C LYS A 146 -1.21 -20.38 -8.25
N GLU A 147 0.05 -20.48 -7.80
CA GLU A 147 0.55 -21.67 -7.12
C GLU A 147 0.03 -21.74 -5.67
N GLN A 148 -0.72 -22.81 -5.35
CA GLN A 148 -1.45 -22.96 -4.08
C GLN A 148 -0.58 -22.84 -2.83
N LYS A 149 0.67 -23.33 -2.85
CA LYS A 149 1.59 -23.24 -1.71
C LYS A 149 1.80 -21.82 -1.15
N TYR A 150 1.79 -20.81 -2.04
CA TYR A 150 1.92 -19.41 -1.64
C TYR A 150 0.64 -18.88 -1.00
N LEU A 151 -0.53 -19.28 -1.53
CA LEU A 151 -1.81 -18.92 -0.91
C LEU A 151 -1.90 -19.49 0.51
N ASP A 152 -1.57 -20.78 0.68
CA ASP A 152 -1.68 -21.45 1.97
C ASP A 152 -0.80 -20.77 3.02
N LEU A 153 0.45 -20.45 2.66
CA LEU A 153 1.39 -19.77 3.57
C LEU A 153 0.92 -18.36 3.93
N GLY A 154 0.56 -17.55 2.95
CA GLY A 154 0.18 -16.16 3.20
C GLY A 154 -1.18 -16.02 3.86
N LYS A 155 -2.16 -16.85 3.48
CA LYS A 155 -3.49 -16.89 4.09
C LYS A 155 -3.45 -17.32 5.55
N ASN A 156 -2.58 -18.27 5.90
CA ASN A 156 -2.35 -18.66 7.29
C ASN A 156 -1.98 -17.45 8.16
N SER A 157 -1.05 -16.60 7.69
CA SER A 157 -0.67 -15.38 8.43
C SER A 157 -1.85 -14.41 8.60
N ALA A 158 -2.67 -14.22 7.55
CA ALA A 158 -3.84 -13.34 7.61
C ALA A 158 -4.95 -13.88 8.54
N ASP A 159 -5.18 -15.18 8.54
CA ASP A 159 -6.19 -15.80 9.42
C ASP A 159 -5.72 -15.77 10.88
N LYS A 160 -4.44 -16.02 11.16
CA LYS A 160 -3.87 -15.96 12.50
C LYS A 160 -3.96 -14.58 13.15
N GLN A 161 -3.95 -13.49 12.39
CA GLN A 161 -4.20 -12.14 12.93
C GLN A 161 -5.60 -12.01 13.56
N TRP A 162 -6.56 -12.86 13.18
CA TRP A 162 -7.95 -12.87 13.67
C TRP A 162 -8.35 -14.20 14.29
N GLU A 163 -7.40 -15.02 14.75
CA GLU A 163 -7.71 -16.29 15.41
C GLU A 163 -8.50 -16.04 16.71
N ASP A 164 -8.08 -15.08 17.51
CA ASP A 164 -8.72 -14.65 18.75
C ASP A 164 -8.98 -13.13 18.72
N PRO A 165 -10.03 -12.68 18.00
CA PRO A 165 -10.31 -11.26 17.88
C PRO A 165 -10.75 -10.66 19.22
N THR A 166 -10.48 -9.36 19.39
CA THR A 166 -10.98 -8.61 20.54
C THR A 166 -12.51 -8.56 20.57
N PRO A 167 -13.18 -8.24 21.72
CA PRO A 167 -14.64 -8.17 21.80
C PRO A 167 -15.28 -7.18 20.82
N ASP A 168 -14.57 -6.14 20.40
CA ASP A 168 -14.97 -5.15 19.39
C ASP A 168 -14.61 -5.56 17.95
N GLY A 169 -14.09 -6.78 17.77
CA GLY A 169 -13.84 -7.40 16.46
C GLY A 169 -12.50 -7.03 15.81
N LEU A 170 -11.62 -6.37 16.54
CA LEU A 170 -10.27 -6.05 16.05
C LEU A 170 -9.33 -7.25 16.14
N SER A 171 -8.19 -7.16 15.47
CA SER A 171 -7.11 -8.13 15.60
C SER A 171 -6.62 -8.24 17.04
N SER A 172 -6.32 -9.46 17.51
CA SER A 172 -5.59 -9.66 18.78
C SER A 172 -4.20 -9.02 18.78
N GLN A 173 -3.70 -8.64 17.62
CA GLN A 173 -2.40 -7.96 17.43
C GLN A 173 -2.50 -6.43 17.46
N THR A 174 -3.69 -5.85 17.65
CA THR A 174 -3.94 -4.40 17.74
C THR A 174 -3.22 -3.81 18.95
N ARG A 175 -2.31 -2.86 18.74
CA ARG A 175 -1.49 -2.22 19.78
C ARG A 175 -1.77 -0.72 19.94
N TYR A 176 -2.51 -0.15 19.01
CA TYR A 176 -2.64 1.30 18.81
C TYR A 176 -1.29 2.02 18.61
N TRP A 177 -0.34 1.35 17.96
CA TRP A 177 0.82 1.98 17.36
C TRP A 177 0.52 2.34 15.92
N ILE A 178 1.02 3.49 15.52
CA ILE A 178 0.77 4.04 14.17
C ILE A 178 1.18 3.07 13.04
N ASP A 179 2.21 2.25 13.27
CA ASP A 179 2.74 1.27 12.29
C ASP A 179 1.73 0.18 11.95
N ASP A 180 0.84 -0.17 12.89
CA ASP A 180 -0.18 -1.19 12.72
C ASP A 180 -1.13 -0.84 11.56
N MET A 181 -1.35 0.46 11.30
CA MET A 181 -2.19 0.97 10.22
C MET A 181 -1.68 0.62 8.81
N TYR A 182 -0.46 0.12 8.67
CA TYR A 182 0.03 -0.49 7.44
C TYR A 182 0.16 -2.01 7.59
N MET A 183 0.81 -2.49 8.66
CA MET A 183 1.18 -3.90 8.78
C MET A 183 -0.04 -4.83 8.83
N ILE A 184 -1.08 -4.48 9.61
CA ILE A 184 -2.32 -5.23 9.67
C ILE A 184 -3.08 -5.08 8.34
N ILE A 185 -3.19 -3.84 7.86
CA ILE A 185 -4.01 -3.51 6.71
C ILE A 185 -3.50 -4.20 5.44
N ILE A 186 -2.21 -4.08 5.12
CA ILE A 186 -1.68 -4.63 3.87
C ILE A 186 -1.81 -6.16 3.79
N LEU A 187 -1.62 -6.87 4.91
CA LEU A 187 -1.80 -8.32 4.94
C LEU A 187 -3.24 -8.72 4.65
N GLN A 188 -4.21 -8.09 5.32
CA GLN A 188 -5.63 -8.36 5.10
C GLN A 188 -6.05 -7.98 3.68
N LEU A 189 -5.57 -6.86 3.14
CA LEU A 189 -5.84 -6.47 1.75
C LEU A 189 -5.25 -7.45 0.73
N GLN A 190 -4.05 -7.98 0.98
CA GLN A 190 -3.46 -9.00 0.10
C GLN A 190 -4.25 -10.30 0.17
N ALA A 191 -4.73 -10.71 1.36
CA ALA A 191 -5.61 -11.87 1.50
C ALA A 191 -6.94 -11.67 0.73
N TYR A 192 -7.54 -10.47 0.82
CA TYR A 192 -8.71 -10.11 0.00
C TYR A 192 -8.42 -10.18 -1.50
N ARG A 193 -7.32 -9.57 -1.96
CA ARG A 193 -6.92 -9.55 -3.38
C ARG A 193 -6.64 -10.95 -3.93
N ALA A 194 -6.11 -11.84 -3.10
CA ALA A 194 -5.79 -13.21 -3.46
C ALA A 194 -7.02 -14.12 -3.52
N THR A 195 -8.00 -13.94 -2.61
CA THR A 195 -9.12 -14.86 -2.41
C THR A 195 -10.47 -14.32 -2.89
N GLY A 196 -10.66 -13.00 -2.93
CA GLY A 196 -11.95 -12.36 -3.13
C GLY A 196 -12.89 -12.41 -1.90
N ASP A 197 -12.45 -12.97 -0.77
CA ASP A 197 -13.25 -13.10 0.45
C ASP A 197 -13.33 -11.75 1.19
N SER A 198 -14.54 -11.16 1.22
CA SER A 198 -14.78 -9.84 1.78
C SER A 198 -14.47 -9.74 3.27
N LYS A 199 -14.42 -10.86 4.02
CA LYS A 199 -14.08 -10.82 5.45
C LYS A 199 -12.74 -10.13 5.72
N TYR A 200 -11.74 -10.32 4.84
CA TYR A 200 -10.44 -9.67 5.00
C TYR A 200 -10.52 -8.16 4.77
N LEU A 201 -11.32 -7.76 3.78
CA LEU A 201 -11.56 -6.34 3.50
C LEU A 201 -12.32 -5.65 4.64
N ASP A 202 -13.35 -6.30 5.19
CA ASP A 202 -14.15 -5.78 6.29
C ASP A 202 -13.32 -5.64 7.58
N ARG A 203 -12.45 -6.63 7.88
CA ARG A 203 -11.48 -6.59 8.98
C ARG A 203 -10.52 -5.41 8.84
N ALA A 204 -9.89 -5.26 7.67
CA ALA A 204 -9.00 -4.14 7.39
C ALA A 204 -9.70 -2.79 7.52
N ALA A 205 -10.94 -2.67 7.04
CA ALA A 205 -11.71 -1.43 7.12
C ALA A 205 -12.13 -1.08 8.55
N LEU A 206 -12.49 -2.07 9.37
CA LEU A 206 -12.78 -1.88 10.79
C LEU A 206 -11.53 -1.41 11.54
N GLU A 207 -10.42 -2.12 11.38
CA GLU A 207 -9.14 -1.78 12.00
C GLU A 207 -8.73 -0.35 11.63
N MET A 208 -8.72 -0.02 10.33
CA MET A 208 -8.36 1.31 9.84
C MET A 208 -9.22 2.40 10.51
N THR A 209 -10.55 2.27 10.48
CA THR A 209 -11.42 3.32 11.04
C THR A 209 -11.28 3.48 12.55
N THR A 210 -11.05 2.39 13.28
CA THR A 210 -10.80 2.45 14.73
C THR A 210 -9.51 3.21 15.05
N TYR A 211 -8.44 2.98 14.28
CA TYR A 211 -7.19 3.73 14.45
C TYR A 211 -7.32 5.21 14.04
N LEU A 212 -8.10 5.51 12.99
CA LEU A 212 -8.38 6.90 12.59
C LEU A 212 -9.03 7.67 13.76
N ASP A 213 -10.04 7.07 14.40
CA ASP A 213 -10.74 7.69 15.52
C ASP A 213 -9.83 7.85 16.77
N LYS A 214 -8.86 6.96 16.94
CA LYS A 214 -7.99 6.92 18.11
C LYS A 214 -6.76 7.82 17.98
N LEU A 215 -6.15 7.92 16.79
CA LEU A 215 -4.82 8.52 16.62
C LEU A 215 -4.82 9.81 15.79
N GLN A 216 -5.78 10.02 14.86
CA GLN A 216 -5.76 11.21 14.03
C GLN A 216 -6.07 12.48 14.81
N GLN A 217 -5.19 13.47 14.68
CA GLN A 217 -5.32 14.75 15.37
C GLN A 217 -6.08 15.80 14.54
N PRO A 218 -6.53 16.89 15.14
CA PRO A 218 -7.25 17.96 14.44
C PRO A 218 -6.50 18.57 13.26
N ASN A 219 -5.16 18.57 13.28
CA ASN A 219 -4.30 19.02 12.17
C ASN A 219 -4.19 18.00 11.01
N GLY A 220 -4.71 16.79 11.17
CA GLY A 220 -4.71 15.72 10.16
C GLY A 220 -3.56 14.73 10.26
N LEU A 221 -2.54 15.00 11.07
CA LEU A 221 -1.44 14.07 11.37
C LEU A 221 -1.83 13.10 12.47
N PHE A 222 -0.95 12.15 12.75
CA PHE A 222 -1.21 11.08 13.71
C PHE A 222 -0.17 11.05 14.82
N TYR A 223 -0.60 10.85 16.04
CA TYR A 223 0.30 10.54 17.13
C TYR A 223 0.89 9.13 16.95
N HIS A 224 2.14 8.92 17.37
CA HIS A 224 2.79 7.61 17.31
C HIS A 224 1.99 6.54 18.08
N ALA A 225 1.39 6.92 19.19
CA ALA A 225 0.45 6.15 19.99
C ALA A 225 -0.41 7.11 20.82
N PRO A 226 -1.50 6.66 21.47
CA PRO A 226 -2.36 7.53 22.27
C PRO A 226 -1.63 8.30 23.39
N ASP A 227 -0.55 7.70 23.90
CA ASP A 227 0.29 8.23 25.00
C ASP A 227 1.63 8.84 24.51
N VAL A 228 1.82 8.95 23.17
CA VAL A 228 3.06 9.45 22.55
C VAL A 228 2.74 10.53 21.51
N PRO A 229 2.62 11.81 21.91
CA PRO A 229 2.08 12.89 21.08
C PRO A 229 3.12 13.49 20.12
N PHE A 230 3.82 12.64 19.36
CA PHE A 230 4.78 13.08 18.34
C PHE A 230 4.34 12.66 16.94
N TYR A 231 4.45 13.57 15.98
CA TYR A 231 4.18 13.34 14.56
C TYR A 231 5.43 12.79 13.88
N TRP A 232 5.71 11.52 14.15
CA TRP A 232 6.88 10.83 13.62
C TRP A 232 6.69 10.52 12.12
N GLY A 233 7.61 11.06 11.30
CA GLY A 233 7.48 11.01 9.85
C GLY A 233 7.22 9.62 9.29
N ARG A 234 8.04 8.61 9.63
CA ARG A 234 7.80 7.24 9.12
C ARG A 234 6.51 6.63 9.67
N GLY A 235 6.13 6.93 10.90
CA GLY A 235 4.83 6.49 11.45
C GLY A 235 3.67 7.03 10.63
N ASP A 236 3.60 8.36 10.44
CA ASP A 236 2.63 8.97 9.54
C ASP A 236 2.74 8.44 8.10
N GLY A 237 3.94 8.07 7.66
CA GLY A 237 4.17 7.42 6.36
C GLY A 237 3.44 6.08 6.23
N TRP A 238 3.49 5.25 7.26
CA TRP A 238 2.75 3.99 7.29
C TRP A 238 1.24 4.22 7.18
N VAL A 239 0.71 5.22 7.88
CA VAL A 239 -0.72 5.59 7.78
C VAL A 239 -1.08 6.05 6.38
N ALA A 240 -0.29 6.95 5.80
CA ALA A 240 -0.54 7.47 4.46
C ALA A 240 -0.56 6.35 3.41
N ALA A 241 0.40 5.42 3.48
CA ALA A 241 0.47 4.26 2.61
C ALA A 241 -0.68 3.28 2.86
N GLY A 242 -0.99 2.98 4.13
CA GLY A 242 -2.09 2.10 4.52
C GLY A 242 -3.45 2.61 4.05
N MET A 243 -3.74 3.90 4.24
CA MET A 243 -4.98 4.51 3.73
C MET A 243 -5.04 4.50 2.19
N ALA A 244 -3.93 4.76 1.51
CA ALA A 244 -3.89 4.73 0.05
C ALA A 244 -4.15 3.31 -0.49
N GLU A 245 -3.54 2.27 0.10
CA GLU A 245 -3.78 0.88 -0.24
C GLU A 245 -5.21 0.43 0.09
N MET A 246 -5.75 0.87 1.24
CA MET A 246 -7.12 0.59 1.66
C MET A 246 -8.12 1.16 0.65
N LEU A 247 -8.02 2.45 0.32
CA LEU A 247 -8.91 3.13 -0.63
C LEU A 247 -8.86 2.54 -2.04
N ARG A 248 -7.72 1.98 -2.46
CA ARG A 248 -7.58 1.27 -3.74
C ARG A 248 -8.36 -0.06 -3.77
N SER A 249 -8.59 -0.67 -2.63
CA SER A 249 -9.26 -1.97 -2.53
C SER A 249 -10.73 -1.86 -2.13
N LEU A 250 -11.11 -0.80 -1.40
CA LEU A 250 -12.47 -0.59 -0.94
C LEU A 250 -13.41 -0.22 -2.11
N PRO A 251 -14.54 -0.92 -2.28
CA PRO A 251 -15.60 -0.50 -3.19
C PRO A 251 -16.14 0.89 -2.85
N GLU A 252 -16.64 1.62 -3.88
CA GLU A 252 -17.17 2.98 -3.68
C GLU A 252 -18.34 3.03 -2.68
N ASN A 253 -19.15 1.98 -2.61
CA ASN A 253 -20.30 1.88 -1.73
C ASN A 253 -20.00 1.24 -0.35
N HIS A 254 -18.73 0.95 -0.05
CA HIS A 254 -18.39 0.36 1.26
C HIS A 254 -18.67 1.36 2.40
N PRO A 255 -19.37 0.96 3.49
CA PRO A 255 -19.87 1.89 4.51
C PRO A 255 -18.77 2.70 5.22
N ARG A 256 -17.55 2.17 5.32
CA ARG A 256 -16.40 2.85 5.97
C ARG A 256 -15.56 3.70 5.02
N ARG A 257 -15.84 3.64 3.69
CA ARG A 257 -15.02 4.35 2.70
C ARG A 257 -15.01 5.87 2.87
N ALA A 258 -16.16 6.45 3.19
CA ALA A 258 -16.29 7.91 3.32
C ALA A 258 -15.39 8.45 4.44
N GLN A 259 -15.37 7.81 5.61
CA GLN A 259 -14.53 8.19 6.75
C GLN A 259 -13.04 8.08 6.40
N ILE A 260 -12.62 6.98 5.78
CA ILE A 260 -11.22 6.76 5.37
C ILE A 260 -10.79 7.81 4.34
N MET A 261 -11.65 8.13 3.37
CA MET A 261 -11.38 9.15 2.36
C MET A 261 -11.25 10.55 2.95
N GLU A 262 -12.11 10.92 3.89
CA GLU A 262 -12.04 12.21 4.59
C GLU A 262 -10.74 12.32 5.39
N SER A 263 -10.42 11.32 6.20
CA SER A 263 -9.18 11.24 6.99
C SER A 263 -7.94 11.30 6.10
N TYR A 264 -7.93 10.56 4.99
CA TYR A 264 -6.86 10.61 4.00
C TYR A 264 -6.67 12.01 3.42
N ARG A 265 -7.75 12.67 2.97
CA ARG A 265 -7.67 14.03 2.42
C ARG A 265 -7.18 15.05 3.45
N LYS A 266 -7.63 14.93 4.69
CA LYS A 266 -7.21 15.76 5.81
C LYS A 266 -5.70 15.61 6.06
N MET A 267 -5.19 14.38 6.07
CA MET A 267 -3.76 14.10 6.20
C MET A 267 -2.97 14.65 5.01
N MET A 268 -3.40 14.41 3.76
CA MET A 268 -2.71 14.91 2.57
C MET A 268 -2.61 16.44 2.55
N LYS A 269 -3.64 17.15 3.04
CA LYS A 269 -3.62 18.62 3.18
C LYS A 269 -2.55 19.06 4.17
N SER A 270 -2.44 18.41 5.33
CA SER A 270 -1.40 18.70 6.32
C SER A 270 0.00 18.41 5.76
N LEU A 271 0.20 17.25 5.15
CA LEU A 271 1.48 16.89 4.56
C LEU A 271 1.93 17.87 3.47
N LEU A 272 1.00 18.40 2.67
CA LEU A 272 1.32 19.42 1.66
C LEU A 272 1.88 20.69 2.30
N GLN A 273 1.38 21.09 3.47
CA GLN A 273 1.85 22.27 4.19
C GLN A 273 3.26 22.10 4.78
N HIS A 274 3.61 20.85 5.13
CA HIS A 274 4.89 20.52 5.76
C HIS A 274 5.96 20.03 4.77
N GLN A 275 5.67 20.02 3.45
CA GLN A 275 6.66 19.64 2.46
C GLN A 275 7.77 20.67 2.36
N GLY A 276 9.02 20.26 2.61
CA GLY A 276 10.19 21.11 2.50
C GLY A 276 10.39 21.72 1.10
N LYS A 277 11.15 22.81 1.01
CA LYS A 277 11.49 23.44 -0.29
C LYS A 277 12.26 22.50 -1.21
N ASP A 278 12.99 21.56 -0.64
CA ASP A 278 13.72 20.45 -1.29
C ASP A 278 12.81 19.28 -1.72
N GLY A 279 11.53 19.30 -1.34
CA GLY A 279 10.57 18.23 -1.63
C GLY A 279 10.47 17.16 -0.55
N VAL A 280 11.35 17.17 0.45
CA VAL A 280 11.48 16.14 1.48
C VAL A 280 10.75 16.55 2.76
N TRP A 281 10.21 15.59 3.49
CA TRP A 281 9.63 15.82 4.82
C TRP A 281 10.65 15.55 5.91
N ARG A 282 10.34 16.03 7.11
CA ARG A 282 11.22 15.94 8.28
C ARG A 282 10.92 14.69 9.10
N GLN A 283 11.90 14.27 9.91
CA GLN A 283 11.82 13.15 10.86
C GLN A 283 10.66 13.33 11.87
N LEU A 284 10.48 14.52 12.40
CA LEU A 284 9.26 15.00 13.04
C LEU A 284 8.62 16.04 12.13
N ILE A 285 7.41 15.79 11.66
CA ILE A 285 6.77 16.53 10.55
C ILE A 285 6.57 18.00 10.91
N ASP A 286 6.22 18.30 12.16
CA ASP A 286 5.95 19.63 12.69
C ASP A 286 7.18 20.34 13.29
N HIS A 287 8.35 19.68 13.27
CA HIS A 287 9.61 20.24 13.75
C HIS A 287 10.53 20.60 12.59
N PRO A 288 10.59 21.88 12.17
CA PRO A 288 11.38 22.30 11.01
C PRO A 288 12.89 22.06 11.18
N ASP A 289 13.39 22.05 12.42
CA ASP A 289 14.79 21.79 12.74
C ASP A 289 15.16 20.30 12.75
N SER A 290 14.19 19.41 12.69
CA SER A 290 14.47 17.98 12.54
C SER A 290 15.01 17.69 11.12
N TRP A 291 15.77 16.62 11.00
CA TRP A 291 16.49 16.31 9.76
C TRP A 291 15.57 15.75 8.66
N PRO A 292 15.94 15.88 7.35
CA PRO A 292 15.19 15.31 6.23
C PRO A 292 15.14 13.78 6.32
N GLU A 293 13.93 13.21 6.32
CA GLU A 293 13.70 11.77 6.47
C GLU A 293 13.15 11.18 5.18
N THR A 294 13.84 10.18 4.64
CA THR A 294 13.59 9.71 3.28
C THR A 294 12.54 8.61 3.20
N SER A 295 12.39 7.75 4.22
CA SER A 295 11.35 6.71 4.19
C SER A 295 9.95 7.31 4.20
N SER A 296 9.68 8.26 5.09
CA SER A 296 8.40 8.99 5.13
C SER A 296 8.15 9.78 3.85
N THR A 297 9.21 10.43 3.32
CA THR A 297 9.12 11.15 2.04
C THR A 297 8.63 10.26 0.92
N GLY A 298 9.16 9.03 0.81
CA GLY A 298 8.69 8.06 -0.16
C GLY A 298 7.23 7.64 0.08
N MET A 299 6.85 7.35 1.32
CA MET A 299 5.50 6.93 1.69
C MET A 299 4.45 8.02 1.42
N PHE A 300 4.75 9.27 1.77
CA PHE A 300 3.85 10.40 1.47
C PHE A 300 3.74 10.67 -0.03
N THR A 301 4.85 10.58 -0.74
CA THR A 301 4.89 10.69 -2.20
C THR A 301 4.05 9.61 -2.86
N PHE A 302 4.18 8.34 -2.43
CA PHE A 302 3.35 7.22 -2.88
C PHE A 302 1.86 7.50 -2.68
N ALA A 303 1.48 7.95 -1.48
CA ALA A 303 0.09 8.26 -1.18
C ALA A 303 -0.45 9.38 -2.09
N MET A 304 0.33 10.47 -2.30
CA MET A 304 -0.06 11.57 -3.17
C MET A 304 -0.18 11.15 -4.64
N ILE A 305 0.75 10.34 -5.17
CA ILE A 305 0.67 9.79 -6.54
C ILE A 305 -0.62 8.99 -6.69
N THR A 306 -0.87 8.08 -5.75
CA THR A 306 -2.05 7.22 -5.74
C THR A 306 -3.32 8.03 -5.73
N GLY A 307 -3.41 9.05 -4.87
CA GLY A 307 -4.59 9.92 -4.80
C GLY A 307 -4.84 10.76 -6.05
N VAL A 308 -3.79 11.25 -6.69
CA VAL A 308 -3.89 11.99 -7.96
C VAL A 308 -4.38 11.08 -9.08
N LYS A 309 -3.81 9.88 -9.19
CA LYS A 309 -4.17 8.92 -10.27
C LYS A 309 -5.59 8.37 -10.15
N ASN A 310 -6.10 8.26 -8.92
CA ASN A 310 -7.48 7.82 -8.66
C ASN A 310 -8.49 8.99 -8.56
N GLY A 311 -8.08 10.24 -8.75
CA GLY A 311 -8.97 11.40 -8.68
C GLY A 311 -9.43 11.78 -7.27
N TRP A 312 -8.77 11.27 -6.23
CA TRP A 312 -9.09 11.58 -4.84
C TRP A 312 -8.55 12.94 -4.38
N LEU A 313 -7.47 13.39 -5.02
CA LEU A 313 -6.78 14.64 -4.75
C LEU A 313 -6.77 15.56 -5.95
N ASP A 314 -6.76 16.89 -5.71
CA ASP A 314 -6.63 17.88 -6.79
C ASP A 314 -5.34 17.67 -7.60
N LYS A 315 -5.52 17.34 -8.86
CA LYS A 315 -4.44 17.02 -9.78
C LYS A 315 -3.44 18.18 -9.95
N LYS A 316 -3.92 19.43 -9.99
CA LYS A 316 -3.06 20.60 -10.23
C LYS A 316 -2.09 20.84 -9.07
N THR A 317 -2.53 20.61 -7.86
CA THR A 317 -1.77 20.84 -6.63
C THR A 317 -0.89 19.64 -6.29
N TYR A 318 -1.51 18.47 -6.16
CA TYR A 318 -0.83 17.29 -5.61
C TYR A 318 0.09 16.58 -6.60
N ALA A 319 -0.14 16.69 -7.94
CA ALA A 319 0.82 16.14 -8.89
C ALA A 319 2.17 16.87 -8.85
N LYS A 320 2.16 18.19 -8.61
CA LYS A 320 3.39 18.96 -8.42
C LYS A 320 4.11 18.58 -7.13
N ALA A 321 3.36 18.43 -6.02
CA ALA A 321 3.91 18.02 -4.74
C ALA A 321 4.51 16.61 -4.80
N ALA A 322 3.79 15.65 -5.40
CA ALA A 322 4.25 14.28 -5.59
C ALA A 322 5.51 14.22 -6.46
N ARG A 323 5.55 14.94 -7.60
CA ARG A 323 6.77 15.05 -8.42
C ARG A 323 7.94 15.63 -7.65
N LYS A 324 7.69 16.68 -6.89
CA LYS A 324 8.72 17.34 -6.07
C LYS A 324 9.24 16.39 -4.98
N GLY A 325 8.35 15.62 -4.32
CA GLY A 325 8.71 14.59 -3.36
C GLY A 325 9.56 13.49 -3.98
N TRP A 326 9.17 12.98 -5.15
CA TRP A 326 9.95 11.99 -5.90
C TRP A 326 11.35 12.49 -6.25
N LEU A 327 11.45 13.68 -6.86
CA LEU A 327 12.74 14.25 -7.26
C LEU A 327 13.63 14.56 -6.05
N GLY A 328 13.07 15.05 -4.95
CA GLY A 328 13.78 15.24 -3.70
C GLY A 328 14.29 13.93 -3.11
N LEU A 329 13.42 12.90 -3.07
CA LEU A 329 13.76 11.58 -2.54
C LEU A 329 14.98 10.95 -3.26
N ILE A 330 14.95 10.94 -4.59
CA ILE A 330 16.01 10.29 -5.37
C ILE A 330 17.37 11.00 -5.32
N THR A 331 17.46 12.25 -4.82
CA THR A 331 18.75 12.90 -4.55
C THR A 331 19.51 12.23 -3.40
N TYR A 332 18.84 11.44 -2.60
CA TYR A 332 19.43 10.65 -1.51
C TYR A 332 19.79 9.22 -1.93
N LEU A 333 19.54 8.84 -3.19
CA LEU A 333 19.85 7.50 -3.68
C LEU A 333 21.31 7.42 -4.11
N GLU A 334 22.05 6.49 -3.51
CA GLU A 334 23.45 6.21 -3.83
C GLU A 334 23.60 5.49 -5.19
N PRO A 335 24.80 5.47 -5.76
CA PRO A 335 25.06 4.75 -7.04
C PRO A 335 24.67 3.27 -7.00
N ASN A 336 24.83 2.60 -5.85
CA ASN A 336 24.43 1.21 -5.62
C ASN A 336 22.95 1.04 -5.28
N ALA A 337 22.15 2.09 -5.42
CA ALA A 337 20.73 2.14 -5.09
C ALA A 337 20.38 2.00 -3.60
N ASP A 338 21.32 2.18 -2.68
CA ASP A 338 21.04 2.35 -1.26
C ASP A 338 20.51 3.76 -0.98
N LEU A 339 19.42 3.89 -0.21
CA LEU A 339 18.86 5.19 0.15
C LEU A 339 19.48 5.70 1.46
N ARG A 340 19.97 6.95 1.46
CA ARG A 340 20.46 7.64 2.66
C ARG A 340 19.35 8.29 3.48
N ASN A 341 19.68 8.66 4.71
CA ASN A 341 18.78 9.38 5.63
C ASN A 341 17.49 8.63 5.95
N VAL A 342 17.56 7.32 6.07
CA VAL A 342 16.46 6.48 6.53
C VAL A 342 16.50 6.43 8.05
N CYS A 343 15.39 6.75 8.72
CA CYS A 343 15.29 6.65 10.17
C CYS A 343 15.43 5.18 10.62
N GLN A 344 16.30 4.93 11.58
CA GLN A 344 16.40 3.60 12.20
C GLN A 344 15.07 3.15 12.83
N GLY A 345 14.93 1.86 13.14
CA GLY A 345 13.79 1.30 13.89
C GLY A 345 13.50 2.12 15.15
N THR A 346 12.26 2.56 15.33
CA THR A 346 11.85 3.52 16.35
C THR A 346 10.68 2.96 17.15
N GLY A 347 10.89 2.68 18.43
CA GLY A 347 9.82 2.32 19.35
C GLY A 347 9.07 3.55 19.86
N LYS A 348 7.93 3.35 20.53
CA LYS A 348 7.22 4.45 21.14
C LYS A 348 7.91 4.92 22.43
N LYS A 349 8.15 6.22 22.53
CA LYS A 349 8.69 6.84 23.74
C LYS A 349 8.16 8.28 23.83
N ASN A 350 7.60 8.65 24.96
CA ASN A 350 7.15 10.01 25.16
C ASN A 350 8.33 10.92 25.57
N ASP A 351 9.22 11.17 24.61
CA ASP A 351 10.46 11.93 24.80
C ASP A 351 10.86 12.55 23.44
N LEU A 352 10.79 13.86 23.30
CA LEU A 352 11.14 14.58 22.09
C LEU A 352 12.58 14.31 21.65
N GLN A 353 13.54 14.33 22.58
CA GLN A 353 14.95 14.15 22.26
C GLN A 353 15.22 12.76 21.68
N TYR A 354 14.53 11.73 22.18
CA TYR A 354 14.60 10.37 21.62
C TYR A 354 14.29 10.34 20.12
N TYR A 355 13.28 11.14 19.64
CA TYR A 355 12.96 11.21 18.23
C TYR A 355 13.99 12.03 17.43
N LEU A 356 14.47 13.14 17.97
CA LEU A 356 15.46 13.98 17.30
C LEU A 356 16.81 13.26 17.14
N ASP A 357 17.18 12.40 18.07
CA ASP A 357 18.45 11.64 18.11
C ASP A 357 18.41 10.34 17.30
N ARG A 358 17.30 10.02 16.61
CA ARG A 358 17.24 8.81 15.77
C ARG A 358 18.37 8.78 14.73
N GLN A 359 19.04 7.64 14.64
CA GLN A 359 20.12 7.45 13.68
C GLN A 359 19.59 7.50 12.24
N ARG A 360 20.42 8.03 11.34
CA ARG A 360 20.19 8.10 9.91
C ARG A 360 20.95 6.95 9.24
N LEU A 361 20.23 5.98 8.74
CA LEU A 361 20.80 4.80 8.10
C LEU A 361 20.91 4.99 6.59
N THR A 362 21.81 4.24 5.96
CA THR A 362 21.94 4.12 4.50
C THR A 362 21.67 2.67 4.12
N GLY A 363 20.84 2.43 3.10
CA GLY A 363 20.49 1.09 2.62
C GLY A 363 19.50 0.34 3.51
N ASP A 364 18.92 0.99 4.51
CA ASP A 364 17.86 0.38 5.32
C ASP A 364 16.58 0.17 4.50
N LEU A 365 16.01 -1.02 4.58
CA LEU A 365 14.88 -1.44 3.76
C LEU A 365 13.58 -0.67 4.01
N HIS A 366 13.45 0.04 5.14
CA HIS A 366 12.34 0.98 5.34
C HIS A 366 12.33 2.11 4.30
N GLY A 367 13.50 2.46 3.75
CA GLY A 367 13.60 3.48 2.71
C GLY A 367 13.48 2.92 1.30
N GLN A 368 13.95 1.69 1.07
CA GLN A 368 13.88 1.04 -0.23
C GLN A 368 12.44 0.72 -0.66
N ALA A 369 11.62 0.24 0.28
CA ALA A 369 10.22 -0.09 0.02
C ALA A 369 9.42 1.06 -0.61
N PRO A 370 9.39 2.27 -0.02
CA PRO A 370 8.57 3.34 -0.58
C PRO A 370 9.05 3.89 -1.93
N ILE A 371 10.33 3.72 -2.30
CA ILE A 371 10.78 4.02 -3.67
C ILE A 371 10.07 3.09 -4.67
N LEU A 372 10.02 1.79 -4.38
CA LEU A 372 9.34 0.79 -5.22
C LEU A 372 7.84 1.04 -5.29
N TRP A 373 7.23 1.46 -4.18
CA TRP A 373 5.81 1.83 -4.14
C TRP A 373 5.51 3.06 -4.99
N CYS A 374 6.35 4.09 -4.93
CA CYS A 374 6.25 5.27 -5.79
C CYS A 374 6.38 4.89 -7.27
N ALA A 375 7.43 4.12 -7.62
CA ALA A 375 7.66 3.67 -8.99
C ALA A 375 6.44 2.87 -9.50
N SER A 376 5.92 1.94 -8.71
CA SER A 376 4.70 1.19 -9.02
C SER A 376 3.48 2.09 -9.20
N ALA A 377 3.30 3.08 -8.32
CA ALA A 377 2.17 4.01 -8.41
C ALA A 377 2.23 4.89 -9.66
N PHE A 378 3.41 5.30 -10.10
CA PHE A 378 3.57 6.01 -11.38
C PHE A 378 3.26 5.13 -12.59
N LEU A 379 3.52 3.82 -12.53
CA LEU A 379 3.22 2.87 -13.62
C LEU A 379 1.74 2.52 -13.73
N ARG A 380 1.00 2.46 -12.63
CA ARG A 380 -0.47 2.28 -12.63
C ARG A 380 -1.16 3.45 -13.33
#